data_926fe211cfc6282114e83fca1b0c211f
#
_entry.id   926fe211cfc6282114e83fca1b0c211f
#
_cell.length_a   1.000
_cell.length_b   1.000
_cell.length_c   1.000
_cell.angle_alpha   90.00
_cell.angle_beta   90.00
_cell.angle_gamma   90.00
#
_symmetry.space_group_name_H-M   'P 1'
#
loop_
_entity.id
_entity.type
_entity.pdbx_description
1 polymer ?
#
loop_
_entity_poly.entity_id
_entity_poly.type
_entity_poly.pdbx_seq_one_letter_code
_entity_poly.pdbx_strand_id
1 'polypeptide(L)'
;MRRWLKLLAVLLVVALLTQTPFIYRRYQLGQLDATIQKLNSTRTAALDPIYADYKGVLHVHSFLGGHSTGTFADITAAAQANNLAFVVMTEHPSGDYDTRALTLKGMRGGVLFINGNETSESTEDRFLTFGGEALNNPVAATTTQEVIDRAKAAGQFVFIAHPETFRSWEQASNFDGMEIYNLHANAKNIKPLLLVFDGLWSYRSYPHLLWTRFYEFPDANLRRFDELTVQKGRKIVAIAGNDAHANVGLNFQHLTGKPILQIKLDPYERTFQVVRTHVIIERNQPLNEETLLQALSAGHAYVSFDV
;
A
#
# COMPACT_ATOMS: atom_id res chain seq x y z
N MET A 1 3.45 49.80 -24.35
CA MET A 1 2.21 48.98 -24.35
C MET A 1 2.22 47.84 -25.36
N ARG A 2 2.38 48.01 -26.68
CA ARG A 2 2.38 46.93 -27.70
C ARG A 2 3.44 45.84 -27.51
N ARG A 3 4.66 46.14 -27.01
CA ARG A 3 5.74 45.13 -26.78
C ARG A 3 5.40 44.20 -25.62
N TRP A 4 4.85 44.70 -24.52
CA TRP A 4 4.42 43.92 -23.38
C TRP A 4 3.26 43.00 -23.70
N LEU A 5 2.31 43.44 -24.54
CA LEU A 5 1.21 42.60 -25.00
C LEU A 5 1.70 41.44 -25.88
N LYS A 6 2.70 41.67 -26.73
CA LYS A 6 3.32 40.62 -27.52
C LYS A 6 4.05 39.62 -26.64
N LEU A 7 4.79 40.10 -25.64
CA LEU A 7 5.48 39.24 -24.70
C LEU A 7 4.49 38.37 -23.89
N LEU A 8 3.43 38.97 -23.39
CA LEU A 8 2.32 38.30 -22.71
C LEU A 8 1.67 37.23 -23.58
N ALA A 9 1.40 37.55 -24.85
CA ALA A 9 0.84 36.60 -25.80
C ALA A 9 1.78 35.40 -26.05
N VAL A 10 3.09 35.65 -26.20
CA VAL A 10 4.09 34.60 -26.37
C VAL A 10 4.15 33.73 -25.12
N LEU A 11 4.19 34.33 -23.93
CA LEU A 11 4.20 33.57 -22.67
C LEU A 11 2.94 32.73 -22.50
N LEU A 12 1.77 33.25 -22.88
CA LEU A 12 0.51 32.52 -22.86
C LEU A 12 0.55 31.31 -23.82
N VAL A 13 1.04 31.51 -25.04
CA VAL A 13 1.19 30.42 -26.03
C VAL A 13 2.15 29.34 -25.50
N VAL A 14 3.29 29.76 -24.96
CA VAL A 14 4.26 28.81 -24.36
C VAL A 14 3.60 28.06 -23.19
N ALA A 15 2.87 28.76 -22.30
CA ALA A 15 2.16 28.13 -21.19
C ALA A 15 1.11 27.13 -21.68
N LEU A 16 0.34 27.46 -22.73
CA LEU A 16 -0.63 26.54 -23.34
C LEU A 16 0.03 25.33 -23.98
N LEU A 17 1.15 25.54 -24.69
CA LEU A 17 1.91 24.44 -25.30
C LEU A 17 2.47 23.47 -24.25
N THR A 18 2.91 23.98 -23.10
CA THR A 18 3.41 23.11 -21.99
C THR A 18 2.28 22.26 -21.37
N GLN A 19 1.02 22.63 -21.55
CA GLN A 19 -0.13 21.85 -21.08
C GLN A 19 -0.54 20.71 -22.03
N THR A 20 -0.10 20.75 -23.29
CA THR A 20 -0.50 19.77 -24.31
C THR A 20 -0.24 18.31 -23.88
N PRO A 21 0.89 17.94 -23.27
CA PRO A 21 1.12 16.56 -22.81
C PRO A 21 0.08 16.10 -21.77
N PHE A 22 -0.35 16.99 -20.88
CA PHE A 22 -1.31 16.67 -19.81
C PHE A 22 -2.73 16.55 -20.37
N ILE A 23 -3.10 17.40 -21.33
CA ILE A 23 -4.39 17.31 -22.04
C ILE A 23 -4.45 16.01 -22.85
N TYR A 24 -3.36 15.64 -23.55
CA TYR A 24 -3.28 14.39 -24.28
C TYR A 24 -3.38 13.20 -23.34
N ARG A 25 -2.69 13.24 -22.20
CA ARG A 25 -2.80 12.20 -21.18
C ARG A 25 -4.24 12.06 -20.66
N ARG A 26 -4.93 13.18 -20.38
CA ARG A 26 -6.34 13.13 -20.00
C ARG A 26 -7.20 12.40 -21.04
N TYR A 27 -6.94 12.65 -22.33
CA TYR A 27 -7.60 11.92 -23.40
C TYR A 27 -7.29 10.41 -23.34
N GLN A 28 -6.04 10.04 -23.15
CA GLN A 28 -5.64 8.63 -23.00
C GLN A 28 -6.31 7.96 -21.78
N LEU A 29 -6.40 8.67 -20.64
CA LEU A 29 -7.10 8.16 -19.47
C LEU A 29 -8.60 7.94 -19.74
N GLY A 30 -9.22 8.80 -20.53
CA GLY A 30 -10.62 8.62 -20.96
C GLY A 30 -10.81 7.37 -21.84
N GLN A 31 -9.88 7.09 -22.75
CA GLN A 31 -9.93 5.88 -23.56
C GLN A 31 -9.70 4.61 -22.70
N LEU A 32 -8.78 4.68 -21.75
CA LEU A 32 -8.52 3.59 -20.81
C LEU A 32 -9.75 3.31 -19.94
N ASP A 33 -10.35 4.35 -19.36
CA ASP A 33 -11.57 4.23 -18.55
C ASP A 33 -12.73 3.60 -19.33
N ALA A 34 -12.98 4.07 -20.56
CA ALA A 34 -13.99 3.47 -21.43
C ALA A 34 -13.70 1.98 -21.75
N THR A 35 -12.44 1.63 -21.92
CA THR A 35 -12.03 0.24 -22.17
C THR A 35 -12.27 -0.62 -20.94
N ILE A 36 -11.90 -0.14 -19.75
CA ILE A 36 -12.14 -0.83 -18.47
C ILE A 36 -13.62 -1.04 -18.24
N GLN A 37 -14.43 0.01 -18.42
CA GLN A 37 -15.90 -0.09 -18.29
C GLN A 37 -16.50 -1.12 -19.25
N LYS A 38 -16.05 -1.14 -20.51
CA LYS A 38 -16.47 -2.15 -21.49
C LYS A 38 -16.11 -3.56 -21.06
N LEU A 39 -14.87 -3.79 -20.60
CA LEU A 39 -14.44 -5.11 -20.12
C LEU A 39 -15.24 -5.54 -18.88
N ASN A 40 -15.46 -4.64 -17.94
CA ASN A 40 -16.25 -4.91 -16.75
C ASN A 40 -17.72 -5.23 -17.10
N SER A 41 -18.31 -4.56 -18.09
CA SER A 41 -19.69 -4.85 -18.54
C SER A 41 -19.85 -6.20 -19.21
N THR A 42 -18.77 -6.75 -19.77
CA THR A 42 -18.76 -8.08 -20.42
C THR A 42 -18.29 -9.20 -19.48
N ARG A 43 -17.77 -8.83 -18.30
CA ARG A 43 -17.29 -9.80 -17.31
C ARG A 43 -18.48 -10.55 -16.70
N THR A 44 -18.62 -11.80 -17.03
CA THR A 44 -19.47 -12.72 -16.27
C THR A 44 -18.67 -13.16 -15.04
N ALA A 45 -19.14 -12.78 -13.87
CA ALA A 45 -18.59 -13.28 -12.62
C ALA A 45 -19.00 -14.76 -12.49
N ALA A 46 -18.21 -15.65 -13.07
CA ALA A 46 -18.29 -17.06 -12.73
C ALA A 46 -17.76 -17.18 -11.30
N LEU A 47 -18.67 -17.37 -10.35
CA LEU A 47 -18.27 -17.69 -8.99
C LEU A 47 -17.62 -19.08 -9.02
N ASP A 48 -16.36 -19.17 -8.61
CA ASP A 48 -15.73 -20.45 -8.37
C ASP A 48 -16.55 -21.20 -7.30
N PRO A 49 -16.99 -22.44 -7.56
CA PRO A 49 -17.84 -23.17 -6.63
C PRO A 49 -17.09 -23.62 -5.36
N ILE A 50 -15.77 -23.71 -5.42
CA ILE A 50 -14.93 -24.27 -4.36
C ILE A 50 -14.25 -23.14 -3.56
N TYR A 51 -13.77 -22.12 -4.25
CA TYR A 51 -12.93 -21.07 -3.64
C TYR A 51 -13.63 -19.72 -3.61
N ALA A 52 -13.31 -18.94 -2.59
CA ALA A 52 -13.65 -17.54 -2.45
C ALA A 52 -12.37 -16.70 -2.53
N ASP A 53 -12.46 -15.60 -3.23
CA ASP A 53 -11.39 -14.62 -3.38
C ASP A 53 -11.65 -13.44 -2.44
N TYR A 54 -10.75 -13.27 -1.47
CA TYR A 54 -10.82 -12.22 -0.46
C TYR A 54 -9.74 -11.18 -0.71
N LYS A 55 -10.15 -9.98 -1.14
CA LYS A 55 -9.23 -8.87 -1.36
C LYS A 55 -8.98 -8.09 -0.08
N GLY A 56 -7.74 -7.72 0.16
CA GLY A 56 -7.34 -6.93 1.31
C GLY A 56 -6.10 -6.12 1.06
N VAL A 57 -5.71 -5.39 2.08
CA VAL A 57 -4.49 -4.58 2.09
C VAL A 57 -3.63 -4.96 3.29
N LEU A 58 -2.32 -4.93 3.08
CA LEU A 58 -1.32 -5.12 4.12
C LEU A 58 -0.46 -3.86 4.22
N HIS A 59 0.27 -3.73 5.33
CA HIS A 59 1.17 -2.63 5.60
C HIS A 59 0.39 -1.32 5.76
N VAL A 60 -0.34 -1.21 6.86
CA VAL A 60 -1.19 -0.06 7.17
C VAL A 60 -0.85 0.45 8.57
N HIS A 61 -0.67 1.77 8.68
CA HIS A 61 -0.34 2.45 9.91
C HIS A 61 -1.48 3.39 10.32
N SER A 62 -1.69 3.51 11.62
CA SER A 62 -2.56 4.51 12.22
C SER A 62 -1.73 5.55 12.99
N PHE A 63 -2.43 6.46 13.66
CA PHE A 63 -1.80 7.45 14.55
C PHE A 63 -0.95 6.82 15.68
N LEU A 64 -1.14 5.55 16.01
CA LEU A 64 -0.36 4.85 17.04
C LEU A 64 1.13 4.75 16.69
N GLY A 65 1.47 4.60 15.41
CA GLY A 65 2.85 4.51 14.94
C GLY A 65 3.64 5.81 14.98
N GLY A 66 3.00 6.92 15.38
CA GLY A 66 3.66 8.21 15.65
C GLY A 66 3.85 9.14 14.45
N HIS A 67 3.78 8.68 13.21
CA HIS A 67 3.94 9.51 12.01
C HIS A 67 2.80 9.43 11.00
N SER A 68 1.78 8.62 11.28
CA SER A 68 0.50 8.66 10.56
C SER A 68 -0.47 9.63 11.22
N THR A 69 -1.36 10.25 10.42
CA THR A 69 -2.43 11.12 10.93
C THR A 69 -3.80 10.45 10.89
N GLY A 70 -3.86 9.20 10.41
CA GLY A 70 -5.10 8.49 10.22
C GLY A 70 -5.65 7.85 11.47
N THR A 71 -6.97 7.96 11.66
CA THR A 71 -7.68 7.33 12.78
C THR A 71 -8.15 5.93 12.41
N PHE A 72 -8.51 5.12 13.40
CA PHE A 72 -9.15 3.82 13.20
C PHE A 72 -10.48 3.93 12.45
N ALA A 73 -11.22 5.03 12.66
CA ALA A 73 -12.45 5.31 11.93
C ALA A 73 -12.17 5.55 10.44
N ASP A 74 -11.14 6.33 10.10
CA ASP A 74 -10.73 6.59 8.72
C ASP A 74 -10.34 5.29 8.00
N ILE A 75 -9.54 4.43 8.67
CA ILE A 75 -9.11 3.15 8.12
C ILE A 75 -10.30 2.22 7.89
N THR A 76 -11.19 2.11 8.89
CA THR A 76 -12.39 1.24 8.77
C THR A 76 -13.31 1.72 7.66
N ALA A 77 -13.59 3.02 7.59
CA ALA A 77 -14.42 3.61 6.54
C ALA A 77 -13.81 3.40 5.14
N ALA A 78 -12.50 3.59 5.01
CA ALA A 78 -11.79 3.36 3.75
C ALA A 78 -11.82 1.89 3.32
N ALA A 79 -11.65 0.96 4.25
CA ALA A 79 -11.74 -0.47 3.98
C ALA A 79 -13.14 -0.87 3.48
N GLN A 80 -14.19 -0.36 4.13
CA GLN A 80 -15.58 -0.57 3.72
C GLN A 80 -15.88 0.02 2.34
N ALA A 81 -15.46 1.28 2.10
CA ALA A 81 -15.67 1.97 0.82
C ALA A 81 -15.00 1.22 -0.35
N ASN A 82 -13.91 0.51 -0.08
CA ASN A 82 -13.18 -0.30 -1.06
C ASN A 82 -13.65 -1.76 -1.13
N ASN A 83 -14.67 -2.14 -0.34
CA ASN A 83 -15.14 -3.52 -0.21
C ASN A 83 -13.99 -4.50 0.11
N LEU A 84 -13.09 -4.11 1.01
CA LEU A 84 -12.02 -4.99 1.47
C LEU A 84 -12.57 -6.03 2.43
N ALA A 85 -12.09 -7.26 2.30
CA ALA A 85 -12.43 -8.35 3.20
C ALA A 85 -11.52 -8.35 4.43
N PHE A 86 -10.27 -7.89 4.29
CA PHE A 86 -9.32 -7.83 5.39
C PHE A 86 -8.34 -6.65 5.27
N VAL A 87 -7.77 -6.27 6.42
CA VAL A 87 -6.68 -5.28 6.56
C VAL A 87 -5.67 -5.81 7.57
N VAL A 88 -4.39 -5.84 7.20
CA VAL A 88 -3.29 -6.15 8.14
C VAL A 88 -2.68 -4.84 8.60
N MET A 89 -2.90 -4.52 9.87
CA MET A 89 -2.29 -3.38 10.55
C MET A 89 -0.84 -3.71 10.92
N THR A 90 0.07 -2.77 10.73
CA THR A 90 1.50 -2.99 10.98
C THR A 90 2.11 -1.76 11.65
N GLU A 91 1.60 -1.42 12.82
CA GLU A 91 2.05 -0.25 13.55
C GLU A 91 3.55 -0.32 13.88
N HIS A 92 4.22 0.82 13.85
CA HIS A 92 5.59 0.86 14.39
C HIS A 92 5.57 0.59 15.90
N PRO A 93 6.51 -0.22 16.41
CA PRO A 93 6.66 -0.41 17.85
C PRO A 93 6.95 0.90 18.57
N SER A 94 6.37 1.09 19.75
CA SER A 94 6.65 2.19 20.65
C SER A 94 7.38 1.68 21.90
N GLY A 95 8.25 2.49 22.47
CA GLY A 95 8.86 2.21 23.78
C GLY A 95 7.90 2.42 24.97
N ASP A 96 6.82 3.17 24.74
CA ASP A 96 5.92 3.61 25.81
C ASP A 96 4.67 2.73 25.94
N TYR A 97 4.25 2.05 24.86
CA TYR A 97 3.03 1.25 24.84
C TYR A 97 3.06 0.19 23.73
N ASP A 98 2.28 -0.87 23.90
CA ASP A 98 2.14 -1.93 22.92
C ASP A 98 1.19 -1.50 21.78
N THR A 99 1.77 -1.01 20.69
CA THR A 99 1.03 -0.56 19.51
C THR A 99 0.23 -1.68 18.86
N ARG A 100 0.75 -2.92 18.88
CA ARG A 100 0.07 -4.09 18.34
C ARG A 100 -1.18 -4.46 19.15
N ALA A 101 -1.11 -4.39 20.47
CA ALA A 101 -2.27 -4.67 21.31
C ALA A 101 -3.39 -3.64 21.17
N LEU A 102 -3.00 -2.37 20.91
CA LEU A 102 -3.92 -1.23 20.85
C LEU A 102 -4.53 -0.98 19.47
N THR A 103 -3.93 -1.49 18.39
CA THR A 103 -4.43 -1.29 17.02
C THR A 103 -5.68 -2.09 16.71
N LEU A 104 -6.25 -1.91 15.51
CA LEU A 104 -7.43 -2.62 15.05
C LEU A 104 -7.18 -4.12 14.96
N LYS A 105 -8.14 -4.92 15.48
CA LYS A 105 -8.13 -6.38 15.38
C LYS A 105 -9.55 -6.97 15.38
N GLY A 106 -9.68 -8.17 14.80
CA GLY A 106 -10.95 -8.91 14.69
C GLY A 106 -11.90 -8.29 13.67
N MET A 107 -13.13 -8.80 13.62
CA MET A 107 -14.15 -8.33 12.69
C MET A 107 -14.71 -6.98 13.13
N ARG A 108 -14.65 -5.98 12.26
CA ARG A 108 -15.20 -4.65 12.47
C ARG A 108 -15.86 -4.14 11.18
N GLY A 109 -17.15 -3.86 11.25
CA GLY A 109 -17.90 -3.35 10.12
C GLY A 109 -17.85 -4.25 8.87
N GLY A 110 -17.73 -5.57 9.04
CA GLY A 110 -17.64 -6.54 7.95
C GLY A 110 -16.23 -6.73 7.38
N VAL A 111 -15.21 -6.08 7.94
CA VAL A 111 -13.80 -6.21 7.55
C VAL A 111 -13.03 -6.93 8.67
N LEU A 112 -12.21 -7.90 8.30
CA LEU A 112 -11.29 -8.58 9.22
C LEU A 112 -10.01 -7.76 9.38
N PHE A 113 -9.74 -7.31 10.61
CA PHE A 113 -8.48 -6.65 10.96
C PHE A 113 -7.54 -7.64 11.64
N ILE A 114 -6.30 -7.68 11.18
CA ILE A 114 -5.20 -8.45 11.79
C ILE A 114 -4.19 -7.45 12.32
N ASN A 115 -3.82 -7.60 13.59
CA ASN A 115 -2.87 -6.74 14.24
C ASN A 115 -1.43 -7.27 14.12
N GLY A 116 -0.52 -6.37 13.82
CA GLY A 116 0.89 -6.65 13.64
C GLY A 116 1.77 -5.44 13.88
N ASN A 117 3.04 -5.59 13.57
CA ASN A 117 4.02 -4.51 13.62
C ASN A 117 4.85 -4.44 12.33
N GLU A 118 5.29 -3.24 11.98
CA GLU A 118 6.47 -3.03 11.14
C GLU A 118 7.67 -2.83 12.06
N THR A 119 8.50 -3.85 12.18
CA THR A 119 9.70 -3.83 13.03
C THR A 119 10.94 -3.57 12.19
N SER A 120 11.91 -2.87 12.77
CA SER A 120 13.23 -2.65 12.18
C SER A 120 14.32 -3.09 13.16
N GLU A 121 15.47 -3.38 12.64
CA GLU A 121 16.68 -3.62 13.40
C GLU A 121 17.70 -2.47 13.19
N SER A 122 18.91 -2.59 13.72
CA SER A 122 19.92 -1.52 13.69
C SER A 122 20.42 -1.15 12.30
N THR A 123 20.27 -2.02 11.28
CA THR A 123 20.64 -1.73 9.88
C THR A 123 19.50 -1.12 9.05
N GLU A 124 18.35 -0.86 9.68
CA GLU A 124 17.14 -0.34 9.05
C GLU A 124 16.42 -1.31 8.10
N ASP A 125 16.80 -2.59 8.08
CA ASP A 125 16.01 -3.63 7.44
C ASP A 125 14.66 -3.76 8.15
N ARG A 126 13.56 -3.85 7.38
CA ARG A 126 12.20 -3.79 7.92
C ARG A 126 11.41 -5.05 7.65
N PHE A 127 10.57 -5.39 8.61
CA PHE A 127 9.76 -6.60 8.59
C PHE A 127 8.33 -6.30 9.01
N LEU A 128 7.36 -6.85 8.29
CA LEU A 128 5.99 -6.95 8.75
C LEU A 128 5.86 -8.23 9.55
N THR A 129 5.43 -8.12 10.80
CA THR A 129 5.22 -9.26 11.69
C THR A 129 3.78 -9.26 12.20
N PHE A 130 3.06 -10.36 12.02
CA PHE A 130 1.66 -10.48 12.44
C PHE A 130 1.27 -11.95 12.66
N GLY A 131 0.09 -12.19 13.26
CA GLY A 131 -0.28 -13.52 13.76
C GLY A 131 0.56 -13.92 14.98
N GLY A 132 0.31 -15.08 15.56
CA GLY A 132 1.04 -15.56 16.73
C GLY A 132 0.96 -14.65 17.97
N GLU A 133 1.87 -14.80 18.90
CA GLU A 133 1.94 -14.03 20.13
C GLU A 133 2.70 -12.71 19.93
N ALA A 134 2.35 -11.70 20.73
CA ALA A 134 3.08 -10.42 20.72
C ALA A 134 4.51 -10.62 21.28
N LEU A 135 5.47 -9.92 20.67
CA LEU A 135 6.85 -9.94 21.18
C LEU A 135 6.98 -9.06 22.42
N ASN A 136 7.54 -9.61 23.47
CA ASN A 136 8.03 -8.82 24.59
C ASN A 136 9.23 -7.99 24.08
N ASN A 137 9.07 -6.66 24.02
CA ASN A 137 10.08 -5.75 23.52
C ASN A 137 10.49 -5.96 22.04
N PRO A 138 9.63 -5.61 21.07
CA PRO A 138 9.91 -5.78 19.65
C PRO A 138 11.11 -4.97 19.12
N VAL A 139 11.54 -3.93 19.88
CA VAL A 139 12.65 -3.02 19.49
C VAL A 139 14.03 -3.54 19.88
N ALA A 140 14.14 -4.67 20.60
CA ALA A 140 15.40 -5.12 21.19
C ALA A 140 16.27 -6.02 20.28
N ALA A 141 15.87 -6.27 19.03
CA ALA A 141 16.69 -7.06 18.11
C ALA A 141 17.83 -6.23 17.53
N THR A 142 19.01 -6.83 17.43
CA THR A 142 20.23 -6.16 16.94
C THR A 142 20.63 -6.58 15.54
N THR A 143 20.10 -7.69 15.05
CA THR A 143 20.40 -8.23 13.72
C THR A 143 19.11 -8.65 13.00
N THR A 144 19.16 -8.63 11.68
CA THR A 144 18.11 -9.12 10.78
C THR A 144 17.62 -10.52 11.16
N GLN A 145 18.54 -11.47 11.35
CA GLN A 145 18.17 -12.85 11.67
C GLN A 145 17.54 -12.96 13.06
N GLU A 146 18.00 -12.18 14.02
CA GLU A 146 17.39 -12.15 15.37
C GLU A 146 15.94 -11.69 15.35
N VAL A 147 15.57 -10.67 14.52
CA VAL A 147 14.17 -10.26 14.33
C VAL A 147 13.34 -11.43 13.83
N ILE A 148 13.83 -12.11 12.79
CA ILE A 148 13.13 -13.24 12.19
C ILE A 148 12.96 -14.37 13.21
N ASP A 149 14.04 -14.79 13.87
CA ASP A 149 14.03 -15.92 14.81
C ASP A 149 13.10 -15.67 15.99
N ARG A 150 13.10 -14.45 16.55
CA ARG A 150 12.21 -14.08 17.66
C ARG A 150 10.75 -14.08 17.24
N ALA A 151 10.44 -13.50 16.08
CA ALA A 151 9.08 -13.49 15.55
C ALA A 151 8.59 -14.92 15.23
N LYS A 152 9.42 -15.73 14.61
CA LYS A 152 9.10 -17.14 14.31
C LYS A 152 8.93 -17.98 15.59
N ALA A 153 9.74 -17.76 16.62
CA ALA A 153 9.58 -18.41 17.93
C ALA A 153 8.25 -18.05 18.63
N ALA A 154 7.71 -16.85 18.36
CA ALA A 154 6.40 -16.42 18.82
C ALA A 154 5.24 -16.87 17.90
N GLY A 155 5.51 -17.70 16.89
CA GLY A 155 4.52 -18.17 15.92
C GLY A 155 4.04 -17.13 14.94
N GLN A 156 4.76 -16.01 14.81
CA GLN A 156 4.40 -14.93 13.89
C GLN A 156 4.82 -15.24 12.45
N PHE A 157 4.07 -14.69 11.51
CA PHE A 157 4.50 -14.53 10.13
C PHE A 157 5.47 -13.36 10.02
N VAL A 158 6.48 -13.53 9.16
CA VAL A 158 7.54 -12.54 8.93
C VAL A 158 7.64 -12.26 7.43
N PHE A 159 7.34 -11.06 7.03
CA PHE A 159 7.49 -10.62 5.64
C PHE A 159 8.53 -9.51 5.57
N ILE A 160 9.43 -9.59 4.58
CA ILE A 160 10.37 -8.49 4.30
C ILE A 160 9.57 -7.31 3.75
N ALA A 161 9.64 -6.18 4.44
CA ALA A 161 9.11 -4.90 3.99
C ALA A 161 10.20 -4.10 3.27
N HIS A 162 9.81 -3.21 2.36
CA HIS A 162 10.72 -2.34 1.62
C HIS A 162 11.91 -3.07 0.98
N PRO A 163 11.69 -4.09 0.16
CA PRO A 163 12.77 -4.89 -0.42
C PRO A 163 13.76 -4.07 -1.24
N GLU A 164 13.37 -2.89 -1.73
CA GLU A 164 14.23 -1.94 -2.44
C GLU A 164 15.33 -1.33 -1.56
N THR A 165 15.15 -1.30 -0.24
CA THR A 165 16.14 -0.82 0.73
C THR A 165 16.73 -1.91 1.60
N PHE A 166 16.19 -3.12 1.53
CA PHE A 166 16.62 -4.26 2.33
C PHE A 166 18.05 -4.70 1.94
N ARG A 167 18.92 -4.87 2.92
CA ARG A 167 20.36 -5.11 2.72
C ARG A 167 20.81 -6.51 3.08
N SER A 168 20.22 -7.12 4.07
CA SER A 168 20.72 -8.37 4.69
C SER A 168 20.19 -9.64 4.01
N TRP A 169 20.08 -9.65 2.68
CA TRP A 169 19.52 -10.77 1.91
C TRP A 169 20.23 -12.11 2.12
N GLU A 170 21.54 -12.07 2.34
CA GLU A 170 22.33 -13.29 2.56
C GLU A 170 22.25 -13.79 4.00
N GLN A 171 21.94 -12.91 4.96
CA GLN A 171 21.80 -13.21 6.38
C GLN A 171 20.38 -13.65 6.74
N ALA A 172 19.38 -13.15 5.99
CA ALA A 172 17.98 -13.42 6.26
C ALA A 172 17.57 -14.82 5.80
N SER A 173 17.04 -15.61 6.73
CA SER A 173 16.52 -16.95 6.46
C SER A 173 15.21 -17.18 7.20
N ASN A 174 14.41 -18.18 6.76
CA ASN A 174 13.18 -18.61 7.42
C ASN A 174 12.08 -17.52 7.57
N PHE A 175 12.07 -16.51 6.70
CA PHE A 175 10.93 -15.59 6.57
C PHE A 175 9.87 -16.17 5.63
N ASP A 176 8.60 -15.74 5.78
CA ASP A 176 7.45 -16.32 5.09
C ASP A 176 7.16 -15.68 3.73
N GLY A 177 7.62 -14.44 3.51
CA GLY A 177 7.36 -13.74 2.26
C GLY A 177 8.03 -12.39 2.17
N MET A 178 7.70 -11.66 1.11
CA MET A 178 8.19 -10.30 0.91
C MET A 178 7.18 -9.45 0.15
N GLU A 179 7.25 -8.16 0.34
CA GLU A 179 6.60 -7.21 -0.54
C GLU A 179 7.24 -7.26 -1.93
N ILE A 180 6.44 -7.49 -2.96
CA ILE A 180 6.92 -7.31 -4.35
C ILE A 180 6.64 -5.90 -4.85
N TYR A 181 5.73 -5.20 -4.20
CA TYR A 181 5.37 -3.81 -4.47
C TYR A 181 5.06 -3.08 -3.16
N ASN A 182 5.64 -1.89 -2.97
CA ASN A 182 5.28 -1.01 -1.87
C ASN A 182 4.83 0.34 -2.44
N LEU A 183 3.60 0.73 -2.15
CA LEU A 183 2.99 1.94 -2.72
C LEU A 183 3.69 3.21 -2.27
N HIS A 184 4.03 3.32 -0.99
CA HIS A 184 4.70 4.49 -0.44
C HIS A 184 6.11 4.67 -1.01
N ALA A 185 6.88 3.58 -1.14
CA ALA A 185 8.20 3.60 -1.75
C ALA A 185 8.13 4.07 -3.22
N ASN A 186 7.15 3.58 -3.99
CA ASN A 186 6.91 4.04 -5.35
C ASN A 186 6.47 5.51 -5.41
N ALA A 187 5.68 5.96 -4.44
CA ALA A 187 5.23 7.36 -4.37
C ALA A 187 6.38 8.36 -4.19
N LYS A 188 7.51 7.96 -3.59
CA LYS A 188 8.72 8.81 -3.47
C LYS A 188 9.33 9.18 -4.82
N ASN A 189 9.08 8.41 -5.87
CA ASN A 189 9.56 8.68 -7.22
C ASN A 189 8.69 9.69 -8.00
N ILE A 190 7.55 10.08 -7.43
CA ILE A 190 6.63 11.02 -8.05
C ILE A 190 7.26 12.41 -8.17
N LYS A 191 7.29 12.95 -9.39
CA LYS A 191 7.71 14.32 -9.65
C LYS A 191 6.57 15.29 -9.31
N PRO A 192 6.67 16.13 -8.26
CA PRO A 192 5.53 16.92 -7.77
C PRO A 192 4.87 17.81 -8.82
N LEU A 193 5.68 18.44 -9.70
CA LEU A 193 5.15 19.29 -10.78
C LEU A 193 4.29 18.50 -11.77
N LEU A 194 4.69 17.27 -12.12
CA LEU A 194 3.90 16.43 -13.01
C LEU A 194 2.59 16.02 -12.36
N LEU A 195 2.61 15.70 -11.06
CA LEU A 195 1.41 15.37 -10.30
C LEU A 195 0.42 16.54 -10.27
N VAL A 196 0.91 17.78 -10.03
CA VAL A 196 0.06 18.97 -10.01
C VAL A 196 -0.63 19.19 -11.36
N PHE A 197 0.12 19.15 -12.46
CA PHE A 197 -0.47 19.39 -13.79
C PHE A 197 -1.36 18.23 -14.25
N ASP A 198 -0.99 16.99 -14.01
CA ASP A 198 -1.87 15.84 -14.26
C ASP A 198 -3.15 15.93 -13.41
N GLY A 199 -3.01 16.32 -12.14
CA GLY A 199 -4.13 16.52 -11.24
C GLY A 199 -5.11 17.59 -11.73
N LEU A 200 -4.60 18.75 -12.16
CA LEU A 200 -5.42 19.84 -12.70
C LEU A 200 -6.33 19.39 -13.85
N TRP A 201 -5.81 18.54 -14.74
CA TRP A 201 -6.55 18.08 -15.92
C TRP A 201 -7.38 16.83 -15.69
N SER A 202 -6.92 15.92 -14.83
CA SER A 202 -7.43 14.54 -14.79
C SER A 202 -8.10 14.15 -13.47
N TYR A 203 -7.73 14.79 -12.35
CA TYR A 203 -8.18 14.39 -11.02
C TYR A 203 -9.71 14.35 -10.84
N ARG A 204 -10.43 15.33 -11.41
CA ARG A 204 -11.89 15.39 -11.29
C ARG A 204 -12.59 14.27 -12.07
N SER A 205 -12.03 13.86 -13.20
CA SER A 205 -12.69 12.91 -14.10
C SER A 205 -12.21 11.47 -13.92
N TYR A 206 -10.93 11.31 -13.63
CA TYR A 206 -10.27 9.98 -13.57
C TYR A 206 -9.36 9.86 -12.36
N PRO A 207 -9.86 10.08 -11.12
CA PRO A 207 -9.02 10.08 -9.92
C PRO A 207 -8.34 8.74 -9.68
N HIS A 208 -9.02 7.63 -9.98
CA HIS A 208 -8.51 6.27 -9.83
C HIS A 208 -7.41 5.92 -10.84
N LEU A 209 -7.49 6.49 -12.06
CA LEU A 209 -6.49 6.24 -13.11
C LEU A 209 -5.30 7.21 -13.06
N LEU A 210 -5.40 8.30 -12.28
CA LEU A 210 -4.33 9.28 -12.20
C LEU A 210 -3.03 8.64 -11.68
N TRP A 211 -3.15 7.73 -10.72
CA TRP A 211 -2.03 7.06 -10.09
C TRP A 211 -1.30 6.08 -11.01
N THR A 212 -1.95 5.60 -12.10
CA THR A 212 -1.32 4.66 -13.05
C THR A 212 -0.05 5.23 -13.71
N ARG A 213 0.12 6.55 -13.70
CA ARG A 213 1.35 7.19 -14.20
C ARG A 213 2.56 6.91 -13.32
N PHE A 214 2.33 6.71 -12.05
CA PHE A 214 3.35 6.62 -11.02
C PHE A 214 3.67 5.18 -10.64
N TYR A 215 2.96 4.22 -11.27
CA TYR A 215 3.26 2.82 -11.07
C TYR A 215 4.49 2.46 -11.89
N GLU A 216 5.58 2.24 -11.19
CA GLU A 216 6.74 1.60 -11.75
C GLU A 216 6.57 0.09 -11.60
N PHE A 217 6.83 -0.64 -12.67
CA PHE A 217 6.82 -2.10 -12.61
C PHE A 217 7.96 -2.56 -11.69
N PRO A 218 7.71 -3.43 -10.71
CA PRO A 218 8.68 -3.74 -9.65
C PRO A 218 9.70 -4.80 -10.11
N ASP A 219 10.38 -4.57 -11.22
CA ASP A 219 11.32 -5.50 -11.83
C ASP A 219 12.39 -6.03 -10.87
N ALA A 220 12.95 -5.16 -10.04
CA ALA A 220 14.00 -5.55 -9.11
C ALA A 220 13.47 -6.50 -8.02
N ASN A 221 12.29 -6.19 -7.47
CA ASN A 221 11.67 -7.00 -6.43
C ASN A 221 11.18 -8.35 -6.98
N LEU A 222 10.62 -8.37 -8.20
CA LEU A 222 10.23 -9.60 -8.88
C LEU A 222 11.44 -10.48 -9.18
N ARG A 223 12.55 -9.92 -9.70
CA ARG A 223 13.79 -10.69 -9.89
C ARG A 223 14.33 -11.24 -8.58
N ARG A 224 14.23 -10.47 -7.49
CA ARG A 224 14.65 -10.97 -6.17
C ARG A 224 13.73 -12.10 -5.69
N PHE A 225 12.43 -11.97 -5.89
CA PHE A 225 11.47 -13.03 -5.58
C PHE A 225 11.75 -14.31 -6.37
N ASP A 226 12.03 -14.20 -7.68
CA ASP A 226 12.40 -15.33 -8.53
C ASP A 226 13.72 -15.98 -8.09
N GLU A 227 14.73 -15.17 -7.74
CA GLU A 227 15.99 -15.68 -7.20
C GLU A 227 15.76 -16.54 -5.94
N LEU A 228 14.96 -16.03 -5.01
CA LEU A 228 14.67 -16.73 -3.76
C LEU A 228 13.84 -17.99 -3.97
N THR A 229 12.82 -17.93 -4.82
CA THR A 229 11.88 -19.04 -5.03
C THR A 229 12.41 -20.09 -6.02
N VAL A 230 12.88 -19.65 -7.19
CA VAL A 230 13.28 -20.55 -8.28
C VAL A 230 14.72 -21.03 -8.09
N GLN A 231 15.67 -20.11 -7.79
CA GLN A 231 17.09 -20.49 -7.72
C GLN A 231 17.47 -21.06 -6.36
N LYS A 232 16.98 -20.45 -5.26
CA LYS A 232 17.28 -20.91 -3.89
C LYS A 232 16.23 -21.89 -3.34
N GLY A 233 15.15 -22.17 -4.08
CA GLY A 233 14.10 -23.13 -3.71
C GLY A 233 13.29 -22.77 -2.46
N ARG A 234 13.27 -21.49 -2.05
CA ARG A 234 12.52 -21.05 -0.88
C ARG A 234 11.03 -20.99 -1.16
N LYS A 235 10.23 -21.46 -0.20
CA LYS A 235 8.77 -21.31 -0.24
C LYS A 235 8.39 -20.03 0.48
N ILE A 236 8.25 -18.95 -0.26
CA ILE A 236 7.86 -17.65 0.26
C ILE A 236 6.69 -17.08 -0.54
N VAL A 237 5.93 -16.18 0.06
CA VAL A 237 4.74 -15.57 -0.52
C VAL A 237 5.01 -14.13 -0.95
N ALA A 238 4.50 -13.77 -2.12
CA ALA A 238 4.51 -12.39 -2.61
C ALA A 238 3.30 -11.64 -2.07
N ILE A 239 3.51 -10.47 -1.48
CA ILE A 239 2.45 -9.55 -1.05
C ILE A 239 2.67 -8.15 -1.61
N ALA A 240 1.62 -7.32 -1.56
CA ALA A 240 1.74 -5.89 -1.78
C ALA A 240 1.61 -5.15 -0.45
N GLY A 241 2.51 -4.20 -0.20
CA GLY A 241 2.43 -3.25 0.88
C GLY A 241 1.80 -1.93 0.42
N ASN A 242 0.77 -1.49 1.11
CA ASN A 242 0.22 -0.16 0.88
C ASN A 242 1.05 0.91 1.59
N ASP A 243 1.61 0.59 2.75
CA ASP A 243 2.39 1.49 3.61
C ASP A 243 1.65 2.81 3.81
N ALA A 244 0.35 2.65 4.10
CA ALA A 244 -0.61 3.75 4.11
C ALA A 244 -0.56 4.50 5.44
N HIS A 245 -0.34 5.82 5.37
CA HIS A 245 -0.16 6.69 6.54
C HIS A 245 -1.17 7.85 6.61
N ALA A 246 -1.78 8.24 5.49
CA ALA A 246 -2.64 9.42 5.36
C ALA A 246 -1.97 10.71 5.90
N ASN A 247 -0.66 10.86 5.71
CA ASN A 247 0.16 11.95 6.24
C ASN A 247 0.74 12.88 5.17
N VAL A 248 0.57 12.56 3.89
CA VAL A 248 0.99 13.42 2.78
C VAL A 248 -0.12 14.41 2.47
N GLY A 249 0.20 15.71 2.51
CA GLY A 249 -0.81 16.70 2.21
C GLY A 249 -0.27 18.12 2.17
N LEU A 250 -1.15 19.02 1.75
CA LEU A 250 -0.92 20.46 1.80
C LEU A 250 -1.70 21.04 2.98
N ASN A 251 -0.99 21.67 3.89
CA ASN A 251 -1.57 22.32 5.04
C ASN A 251 -1.32 23.83 4.95
N PHE A 252 -2.36 24.57 4.60
CA PHE A 252 -2.32 26.04 4.56
C PHE A 252 -2.83 26.58 5.89
N GLN A 253 -1.96 27.28 6.62
CA GLN A 253 -2.28 27.86 7.92
C GLN A 253 -2.30 29.40 7.83
N HIS A 254 -3.20 30.01 8.57
CA HIS A 254 -3.15 31.44 8.82
C HIS A 254 -1.95 31.80 9.71
N LEU A 255 -1.47 33.04 9.70
CA LEU A 255 -0.39 33.54 10.56
C LEU A 255 -0.63 33.27 12.05
N THR A 256 -1.87 33.04 12.45
CA THR A 256 -2.27 32.67 13.84
C THR A 256 -2.24 31.16 14.10
N GLY A 257 -1.74 30.34 13.18
CA GLY A 257 -1.68 28.87 13.33
C GLY A 257 -3.01 28.14 13.06
N LYS A 258 -4.09 28.84 12.77
CA LYS A 258 -5.37 28.18 12.41
C LYS A 258 -5.30 27.61 11.00
N PRO A 259 -5.73 26.36 10.80
CA PRO A 259 -5.76 25.76 9.46
C PRO A 259 -6.79 26.50 8.59
N ILE A 260 -6.37 26.96 7.41
CA ILE A 260 -7.24 27.54 6.39
C ILE A 260 -7.76 26.45 5.44
N LEU A 261 -6.86 25.55 5.04
CA LEU A 261 -7.16 24.48 4.11
C LEU A 261 -6.20 23.32 4.36
N GLN A 262 -6.74 22.12 4.54
CA GLN A 262 -5.97 20.87 4.62
C GLN A 262 -6.42 19.97 3.47
N ILE A 263 -5.50 19.65 2.58
CA ILE A 263 -5.73 18.70 1.48
C ILE A 263 -4.87 17.48 1.75
N LYS A 264 -5.49 16.36 2.11
CA LYS A 264 -4.82 15.06 2.18
C LYS A 264 -4.71 14.50 0.75
N LEU A 265 -3.50 14.22 0.32
CA LEU A 265 -3.22 13.67 -1.02
C LEU A 265 -3.26 12.15 -1.01
N ASP A 266 -3.02 11.52 0.14
CA ASP A 266 -2.94 10.08 0.36
C ASP A 266 -3.99 9.54 1.37
N PRO A 267 -5.28 9.93 1.31
CA PRO A 267 -6.26 9.36 2.22
C PRO A 267 -6.37 7.83 2.00
N TYR A 268 -6.60 7.06 3.07
CA TYR A 268 -6.70 5.59 3.00
C TYR A 268 -7.66 5.10 1.92
N GLU A 269 -8.80 5.76 1.74
CA GLU A 269 -9.77 5.40 0.70
C GLU A 269 -9.14 5.31 -0.69
N ARG A 270 -8.14 6.16 -0.98
CA ARG A 270 -7.44 6.19 -2.26
C ARG A 270 -6.27 5.23 -2.30
N THR A 271 -5.47 5.18 -1.25
CA THR A 271 -4.32 4.27 -1.21
C THR A 271 -4.76 2.82 -1.27
N PHE A 272 -5.90 2.47 -0.66
CA PHE A 272 -6.49 1.14 -0.71
C PHE A 272 -7.08 0.75 -2.08
N GLN A 273 -7.21 1.69 -3.01
CA GLN A 273 -7.63 1.41 -4.38
C GLN A 273 -6.47 0.98 -5.29
N VAL A 274 -5.23 1.28 -4.91
CA VAL A 274 -4.10 1.21 -5.83
C VAL A 274 -3.62 -0.21 -6.05
N VAL A 275 -3.27 -0.88 -4.96
CA VAL A 275 -2.73 -2.24 -4.99
C VAL A 275 -3.30 -3.04 -3.82
N ARG A 276 -3.56 -4.31 -4.08
CA ARG A 276 -4.19 -5.22 -3.12
C ARG A 276 -3.52 -6.58 -3.16
N THR A 277 -3.57 -7.25 -2.02
CA THR A 277 -3.28 -8.68 -1.94
C THR A 277 -4.59 -9.43 -1.85
N HIS A 278 -4.77 -10.39 -2.72
CA HIS A 278 -5.91 -11.30 -2.72
C HIS A 278 -5.51 -12.60 -2.06
N VAL A 279 -6.40 -13.17 -1.26
CA VAL A 279 -6.21 -14.46 -0.58
C VAL A 279 -7.36 -15.38 -0.94
N ILE A 280 -7.01 -16.58 -1.40
CA ILE A 280 -7.96 -17.59 -1.85
C ILE A 280 -8.20 -18.58 -0.72
N ILE A 281 -9.46 -18.68 -0.28
CA ILE A 281 -9.90 -19.57 0.81
C ILE A 281 -11.03 -20.44 0.30
N GLU A 282 -11.11 -21.70 0.74
CA GLU A 282 -12.23 -22.57 0.41
C GLU A 282 -13.54 -22.00 1.00
N ARG A 283 -14.65 -22.03 0.22
CA ARG A 283 -15.94 -21.45 0.61
C ARG A 283 -16.59 -22.08 1.83
N ASN A 284 -16.22 -23.32 2.18
CA ASN A 284 -16.68 -24.01 3.36
C ASN A 284 -15.97 -23.54 4.65
N GLN A 285 -14.91 -22.73 4.53
CA GLN A 285 -14.20 -22.16 5.67
C GLN A 285 -14.63 -20.71 5.92
N PRO A 286 -14.74 -20.29 7.19
CA PRO A 286 -15.04 -18.91 7.52
C PRO A 286 -13.85 -18.01 7.25
N LEU A 287 -14.10 -16.74 6.88
CA LEU A 287 -13.04 -15.74 6.88
C LEU A 287 -12.75 -15.30 8.32
N ASN A 288 -11.62 -15.72 8.84
CA ASN A 288 -11.07 -15.29 10.13
C ASN A 288 -9.53 -15.22 10.05
N GLU A 289 -8.88 -14.81 11.13
CA GLU A 289 -7.44 -14.67 11.16
C GLU A 289 -6.71 -15.99 10.85
N GLU A 290 -7.15 -17.09 11.45
CA GLU A 290 -6.53 -18.41 11.27
C GLU A 290 -6.58 -18.88 9.82
N THR A 291 -7.76 -18.87 9.18
CA THR A 291 -7.95 -19.32 7.79
C THR A 291 -7.21 -18.43 6.80
N LEU A 292 -7.20 -17.11 7.06
CA LEU A 292 -6.47 -16.18 6.21
C LEU A 292 -4.96 -16.39 6.29
N LEU A 293 -4.41 -16.56 7.49
CA LEU A 293 -2.99 -16.81 7.69
C LEU A 293 -2.55 -18.18 7.15
N GLN A 294 -3.38 -19.22 7.29
CA GLN A 294 -3.15 -20.53 6.68
C GLN A 294 -3.10 -20.44 5.16
N ALA A 295 -4.04 -19.73 4.53
CA ALA A 295 -4.05 -19.55 3.09
C ALA A 295 -2.83 -18.76 2.60
N LEU A 296 -2.43 -17.70 3.31
CA LEU A 296 -1.19 -16.97 3.03
C LEU A 296 0.03 -17.89 3.12
N SER A 297 0.16 -18.68 4.18
CA SER A 297 1.31 -19.59 4.34
C SER A 297 1.37 -20.69 3.27
N ALA A 298 0.22 -21.09 2.75
CA ALA A 298 0.11 -22.03 1.64
C ALA A 298 0.43 -21.42 0.27
N GLY A 299 0.64 -20.08 0.20
CA GLY A 299 0.87 -19.36 -1.06
C GLY A 299 -0.41 -19.15 -1.88
N HIS A 300 -1.58 -19.30 -1.27
CA HIS A 300 -2.87 -19.07 -1.91
C HIS A 300 -3.19 -17.57 -1.97
N ALA A 301 -2.27 -16.82 -2.54
CA ALA A 301 -2.38 -15.36 -2.64
C ALA A 301 -1.82 -14.84 -3.96
N TYR A 302 -2.32 -13.68 -4.39
CA TYR A 302 -1.78 -12.95 -5.52
C TYR A 302 -1.92 -11.44 -5.31
N VAL A 303 -1.09 -10.67 -6.01
CA VAL A 303 -1.12 -9.21 -5.97
C VAL A 303 -1.86 -8.70 -7.20
N SER A 304 -2.76 -7.74 -7.00
CA SER A 304 -3.54 -7.10 -8.06
C SER A 304 -3.49 -5.58 -7.95
N PHE A 305 -3.43 -4.93 -9.11
CA PHE A 305 -3.73 -3.52 -9.27
C PHE A 305 -5.16 -3.43 -9.79
N ASP A 306 -6.11 -3.30 -8.89
CA ASP A 306 -7.52 -3.22 -9.25
C ASP A 306 -7.84 -1.82 -9.80
N VAL A 307 -8.11 -1.74 -11.10
CA VAL A 307 -8.49 -0.52 -11.81
C VAL A 307 -9.96 -0.54 -12.18
#